data_bedbc1011951e3e5373379b5ee6c78af
#
_entry.id   bedbc1011951e3e5373379b5ee6c78af
#
_cell.length_a   1.000
_cell.length_b   1.000
_cell.length_c   1.000
_cell.angle_alpha   90.00
_cell.angle_beta   90.00
_cell.angle_gamma   90.00
#
_symmetry.space_group_name_H-M   'P 1'
#
loop_
_entity.id
_entity.type
_entity.pdbx_description
1 polymer ?
#
loop_
_entity_poly.entity_id
_entity_poly.type
_entity_poly.pdbx_seq_one_letter_code
_entity_poly.pdbx_strand_id
1 'polypeptide(L)'
;MNIYTVNYILSRLSFAMAAALAIPLVLAIVGKEASREAFMLSVFVSIFFGIAFRRYGSPSDDLTPREGIAITAFGWFTGTFLGMLPYLLGHYLGFLDALFESISGFTGTGATVFVTLDGVPYSILFWRMMTAWIGGLGIIVIFIALLPQSGASTIYMYSAEGSGPTLDRVMPRLHEMTVALFKIYLIFTVITTAIFMVCGVDFSIALAHAMSTIGTCGFSTYDDSTMHFHNLPFELWTALFMFLAGGSFSLYYRAYIKGPTVILRNAEFRTYLGIVLAATLLIALNLILSMGMDGSMAARVAIFQVTSLSTTGFVSADFETWPTFSKMVLLLLMVIGGCAGSTASGIKVARLILLVRNARAVVLQKLNPNRVVDITLTGAHVDGAMLLRVGTFFFLYLAVIFVTAFLLAMDGLLPFDAVAVAITTIGNIGPAFGIVSATSTYAPLSDFSKAILCLTMLLGRLEIFTLLILLQPSFWRRTHRW
;
A
#
# COMPACT_ATOMS: atom_id res chain seq x y z
N MET A 1 10.79 -24.79 -11.39
CA MET A 1 10.20 -23.48 -11.78
C MET A 1 10.24 -23.39 -13.30
N ASN A 2 9.10 -23.10 -13.91
CA ASN A 2 8.99 -22.92 -15.37
C ASN A 2 9.19 -21.42 -15.71
N ILE A 3 10.39 -21.05 -16.10
CA ILE A 3 10.75 -19.66 -16.44
C ILE A 3 9.95 -19.16 -17.66
N TYR A 4 9.57 -20.04 -18.58
CA TYR A 4 8.81 -19.64 -19.78
C TYR A 4 7.43 -19.09 -19.41
N THR A 5 6.77 -19.66 -18.40
CA THR A 5 5.49 -19.18 -17.91
C THR A 5 5.63 -17.85 -17.16
N VAL A 6 6.70 -17.69 -16.37
CA VAL A 6 7.02 -16.41 -15.72
C VAL A 6 7.20 -15.32 -16.77
N ASN A 7 8.02 -15.56 -17.79
CA ASN A 7 8.24 -14.59 -18.87
C ASN A 7 6.95 -14.25 -19.64
N TYR A 8 6.08 -15.24 -19.86
CA TYR A 8 4.81 -15.01 -20.53
C TYR A 8 3.93 -14.00 -19.75
N ILE A 9 3.87 -14.15 -18.43
CA ILE A 9 3.09 -13.24 -17.58
C ILE A 9 3.76 -11.87 -17.47
N LEU A 10 5.09 -11.80 -17.33
CA LEU A 10 5.82 -10.53 -17.35
C LEU A 10 5.67 -9.78 -18.67
N SER A 11 5.58 -10.50 -19.81
CA SER A 11 5.26 -9.90 -21.10
C SER A 11 3.92 -9.18 -21.08
N ARG A 12 2.88 -9.83 -20.55
CA ARG A 12 1.55 -9.21 -20.42
C ARG A 12 1.56 -8.01 -19.49
N LEU A 13 2.29 -8.11 -18.37
CA LEU A 13 2.48 -6.98 -17.46
C LEU A 13 3.12 -5.80 -18.16
N SER A 14 4.17 -6.04 -18.94
CA SER A 14 4.86 -4.98 -19.68
C SER A 14 3.95 -4.30 -20.72
N PHE A 15 3.09 -5.04 -21.41
CA PHE A 15 2.08 -4.44 -22.30
C PHE A 15 1.01 -3.66 -21.55
N ALA A 16 0.57 -4.14 -20.39
CA ALA A 16 -0.37 -3.40 -19.54
C ALA A 16 0.27 -2.10 -19.01
N MET A 17 1.56 -2.14 -18.64
CA MET A 17 2.30 -0.94 -18.27
C MET A 17 2.42 0.06 -19.42
N ALA A 18 2.67 -0.43 -20.65
CA ALA A 18 2.65 0.42 -21.84
C ALA A 18 1.29 1.10 -22.05
N ALA A 19 0.19 0.36 -21.87
CA ALA A 19 -1.16 0.91 -21.95
C ALA A 19 -1.44 1.93 -20.84
N ALA A 20 -0.96 1.67 -19.61
CA ALA A 20 -1.07 2.61 -18.50
C ALA A 20 -0.29 3.91 -18.76
N LEU A 21 0.95 3.82 -19.26
CA LEU A 21 1.79 4.96 -19.62
C LEU A 21 1.23 5.77 -20.81
N ALA A 22 0.40 5.15 -21.66
CA ALA A 22 -0.25 5.86 -22.76
C ALA A 22 -1.27 6.91 -22.27
N ILE A 23 -1.85 6.75 -21.08
CA ILE A 23 -2.81 7.71 -20.52
C ILE A 23 -2.13 9.06 -20.21
N PRO A 24 -1.08 9.14 -19.38
CA PRO A 24 -0.37 10.39 -19.17
C PRO A 24 0.34 10.90 -20.44
N LEU A 25 0.72 10.03 -21.39
CA LEU A 25 1.22 10.46 -22.70
C LEU A 25 0.15 11.30 -23.44
N VAL A 26 -1.10 10.85 -23.47
CA VAL A 26 -2.19 11.61 -24.09
C VAL A 26 -2.38 12.96 -23.38
N LEU A 27 -2.32 12.99 -22.05
CA LEU A 27 -2.39 14.24 -21.28
C LEU A 27 -1.23 15.19 -21.64
N ALA A 28 0.00 14.66 -21.74
CA ALA A 28 1.18 15.44 -22.10
C ALA A 28 1.10 15.99 -23.55
N ILE A 29 0.52 15.24 -24.49
CA ILE A 29 0.31 15.70 -25.89
C ILE A 29 -0.75 16.81 -25.93
N VAL A 30 -1.89 16.61 -25.26
CA VAL A 30 -2.99 17.60 -25.22
C VAL A 30 -2.54 18.86 -24.50
N GLY A 31 -1.83 18.73 -23.37
CA GLY A 31 -1.25 19.84 -22.60
C GLY A 31 -0.03 20.48 -23.24
N LYS A 32 0.51 19.93 -24.35
CA LYS A 32 1.77 20.36 -24.98
C LYS A 32 2.94 20.43 -24.01
N GLU A 33 2.98 19.49 -23.06
CA GLU A 33 3.99 19.43 -22.02
C GLU A 33 5.34 18.90 -22.55
N ALA A 34 6.44 19.30 -21.90
CA ALA A 34 7.79 18.83 -22.22
C ALA A 34 7.96 17.32 -21.95
N SER A 35 7.17 16.76 -21.03
CA SER A 35 7.18 15.33 -20.63
C SER A 35 6.73 14.34 -21.72
N ARG A 36 6.13 14.84 -22.83
CA ARG A 36 5.60 13.97 -23.92
C ARG A 36 6.63 13.00 -24.48
N GLU A 37 7.89 13.45 -24.67
CA GLU A 37 8.97 12.62 -25.20
C GLU A 37 9.37 11.52 -24.22
N ALA A 38 9.43 11.85 -22.93
CA ALA A 38 9.72 10.90 -21.88
C ALA A 38 8.65 9.79 -21.80
N PHE A 39 7.35 10.14 -21.87
CA PHE A 39 6.28 9.15 -21.90
C PHE A 39 6.28 8.32 -23.16
N MET A 40 6.53 8.94 -24.33
CA MET A 40 6.60 8.21 -25.61
C MET A 40 7.71 7.15 -25.57
N LEU A 41 8.91 7.51 -25.11
CA LEU A 41 10.03 6.59 -24.96
C LEU A 41 9.72 5.49 -23.91
N SER A 42 9.06 5.86 -22.80
CA SER A 42 8.67 4.91 -21.75
C SER A 42 7.67 3.87 -22.26
N VAL A 43 6.69 4.28 -23.06
CA VAL A 43 5.75 3.37 -23.74
C VAL A 43 6.51 2.44 -24.69
N PHE A 44 7.41 2.98 -25.50
CA PHE A 44 8.21 2.18 -26.44
C PHE A 44 9.08 1.15 -25.72
N VAL A 45 9.79 1.55 -24.67
CA VAL A 45 10.60 0.63 -23.84
C VAL A 45 9.72 -0.45 -23.21
N SER A 46 8.53 -0.09 -22.70
CA SER A 46 7.61 -1.06 -22.11
C SER A 46 7.11 -2.10 -23.14
N ILE A 47 6.82 -1.67 -24.37
CA ILE A 47 6.47 -2.56 -25.48
C ILE A 47 7.66 -3.46 -25.84
N PHE A 48 8.86 -2.91 -25.90
CA PHE A 48 10.08 -3.68 -26.19
C PHE A 48 10.29 -4.79 -25.15
N PHE A 49 10.18 -4.50 -23.85
CA PHE A 49 10.24 -5.52 -22.80
C PHE A 49 9.10 -6.54 -22.94
N GLY A 50 7.90 -6.08 -23.28
CA GLY A 50 6.76 -6.96 -23.56
C GLY A 50 7.05 -7.97 -24.68
N ILE A 51 7.62 -7.52 -25.78
CA ILE A 51 8.02 -8.38 -26.92
C ILE A 51 9.17 -9.31 -26.51
N ALA A 52 10.19 -8.78 -25.84
CA ALA A 52 11.35 -9.56 -25.39
C ALA A 52 10.92 -10.71 -24.46
N PHE A 53 10.13 -10.43 -23.43
CA PHE A 53 9.59 -11.48 -22.56
C PHE A 53 8.66 -12.45 -23.30
N ARG A 54 7.88 -11.99 -24.28
CA ARG A 54 7.01 -12.84 -25.08
C ARG A 54 7.78 -13.84 -25.91
N ARG A 55 8.92 -13.43 -26.45
CA ARG A 55 9.78 -14.32 -27.28
C ARG A 55 10.30 -15.52 -26.48
N TYR A 56 10.55 -15.32 -25.18
CA TYR A 56 11.06 -16.34 -24.28
C TYR A 56 9.97 -16.88 -23.33
N GLY A 57 8.70 -16.58 -23.61
CA GLY A 57 7.56 -16.99 -22.79
C GLY A 57 6.65 -17.97 -23.52
N SER A 58 6.10 -18.94 -22.79
CA SER A 58 5.01 -19.79 -23.27
C SER A 58 3.92 -19.92 -22.20
N PRO A 59 2.64 -19.95 -22.61
CA PRO A 59 1.55 -20.18 -21.66
C PRO A 59 1.65 -21.59 -21.09
N SER A 60 1.31 -21.75 -19.83
CA SER A 60 1.13 -23.04 -19.16
C SER A 60 -0.09 -22.95 -18.27
N ASP A 61 -0.91 -23.98 -18.28
CA ASP A 61 -2.12 -24.07 -17.46
C ASP A 61 -1.80 -24.51 -16.02
N ASP A 62 -0.62 -25.10 -15.78
CA ASP A 62 -0.16 -25.60 -14.49
C ASP A 62 0.83 -24.62 -13.86
N LEU A 63 0.37 -23.68 -13.03
CA LEU A 63 1.24 -22.86 -12.18
C LEU A 63 1.43 -23.53 -10.82
N THR A 64 2.68 -23.62 -10.38
CA THR A 64 3.02 -24.03 -9.03
C THR A 64 3.09 -22.81 -8.09
N PRO A 65 3.00 -23.01 -6.75
CA PRO A 65 3.18 -21.93 -5.77
C PRO A 65 4.50 -21.17 -5.94
N ARG A 66 5.57 -21.86 -6.39
CA ARG A 66 6.87 -21.23 -6.65
C ARG A 66 6.83 -20.25 -7.81
N GLU A 67 6.15 -20.61 -8.87
CA GLU A 67 5.96 -19.70 -10.02
C GLU A 67 5.09 -18.51 -9.66
N GLY A 68 4.03 -18.71 -8.84
CA GLY A 68 3.22 -17.63 -8.31
C GLY A 68 4.05 -16.59 -7.53
N ILE A 69 4.91 -17.04 -6.62
CA ILE A 69 5.81 -16.17 -5.84
C ILE A 69 6.81 -15.44 -6.76
N ALA A 70 7.41 -16.16 -7.72
CA ALA A 70 8.36 -15.56 -8.66
C ALA A 70 7.69 -14.49 -9.54
N ILE A 71 6.50 -14.79 -10.07
CA ILE A 71 5.71 -13.86 -10.89
C ILE A 71 5.35 -12.61 -10.09
N THR A 72 4.95 -12.78 -8.83
CA THR A 72 4.65 -11.65 -7.94
C THR A 72 5.86 -10.76 -7.76
N ALA A 73 6.98 -11.31 -7.33
CA ALA A 73 8.17 -10.51 -7.06
C ALA A 73 8.75 -9.86 -8.33
N PHE A 74 8.94 -10.64 -9.41
CA PHE A 74 9.44 -10.08 -10.67
C PHE A 74 8.45 -9.14 -11.35
N GLY A 75 7.16 -9.36 -11.14
CA GLY A 75 6.11 -8.43 -11.58
C GLY A 75 6.26 -7.06 -10.93
N TRP A 76 6.49 -7.03 -9.61
CA TRP A 76 6.76 -5.77 -8.88
C TRP A 76 8.04 -5.10 -9.34
N PHE A 77 9.16 -5.85 -9.48
CA PHE A 77 10.40 -5.29 -10.01
C PHE A 77 10.23 -4.75 -11.45
N THR A 78 9.56 -5.49 -12.32
CA THR A 78 9.30 -5.04 -13.70
C THR A 78 8.39 -3.81 -13.72
N GLY A 79 7.31 -3.81 -12.93
CA GLY A 79 6.37 -2.69 -12.85
C GLY A 79 7.03 -1.41 -12.35
N THR A 80 7.79 -1.49 -11.26
CA THR A 80 8.50 -0.33 -10.69
C THR A 80 9.62 0.16 -11.60
N PHE A 81 10.35 -0.75 -12.27
CA PHE A 81 11.37 -0.40 -13.26
C PHE A 81 10.76 0.33 -14.47
N LEU A 82 9.68 -0.18 -15.06
CA LEU A 82 9.01 0.49 -16.17
C LEU A 82 8.35 1.80 -15.73
N GLY A 83 7.84 1.85 -14.49
CA GLY A 83 7.20 3.03 -13.92
C GLY A 83 8.14 4.17 -13.61
N MET A 84 9.43 3.94 -13.39
CA MET A 84 10.40 5.01 -13.15
C MET A 84 10.82 5.74 -14.44
N LEU A 85 10.60 5.12 -15.61
CA LEU A 85 11.13 5.63 -16.90
C LEU A 85 10.70 7.06 -17.21
N PRO A 86 9.44 7.51 -16.99
CA PRO A 86 9.06 8.91 -17.24
C PRO A 86 9.87 9.91 -16.42
N TYR A 87 10.18 9.57 -15.16
CA TYR A 87 10.98 10.44 -14.29
C TYR A 87 12.44 10.52 -14.75
N LEU A 88 13.02 9.36 -15.12
CA LEU A 88 14.40 9.25 -15.56
C LEU A 88 14.61 9.84 -16.95
N LEU A 89 13.81 9.44 -17.94
CA LEU A 89 13.96 9.87 -19.34
C LEU A 89 13.53 11.34 -19.54
N GLY A 90 12.66 11.85 -18.66
CA GLY A 90 12.32 13.27 -18.64
C GLY A 90 13.33 14.14 -17.88
N HIS A 91 14.40 13.56 -17.35
CA HIS A 91 15.43 14.25 -16.55
C HIS A 91 14.89 14.98 -15.32
N TYR A 92 13.73 14.53 -14.77
CA TYR A 92 13.18 15.07 -13.53
C TYR A 92 13.92 14.56 -12.30
N LEU A 93 14.38 13.32 -12.33
CA LEU A 93 15.06 12.64 -11.23
C LEU A 93 16.25 11.83 -11.75
N GLY A 94 17.28 11.66 -10.90
CA GLY A 94 18.35 10.69 -11.12
C GLY A 94 17.88 9.26 -11.05
N PHE A 95 18.72 8.29 -11.42
CA PHE A 95 18.31 6.87 -11.52
C PHE A 95 17.72 6.33 -10.20
N LEU A 96 18.43 6.53 -9.09
CA LEU A 96 17.99 6.00 -7.78
C LEU A 96 16.74 6.74 -7.27
N ASP A 97 16.69 8.05 -7.45
CA ASP A 97 15.53 8.87 -7.06
C ASP A 97 14.30 8.52 -7.91
N ALA A 98 14.46 8.30 -9.21
CA ALA A 98 13.38 7.86 -10.08
C ALA A 98 12.86 6.47 -9.68
N LEU A 99 13.77 5.55 -9.31
CA LEU A 99 13.40 4.23 -8.80
C LEU A 99 12.68 4.33 -7.45
N PHE A 100 13.17 5.17 -6.54
CA PHE A 100 12.55 5.42 -5.24
C PHE A 100 11.12 5.96 -5.40
N GLU A 101 10.93 6.99 -6.22
CA GLU A 101 9.62 7.60 -6.47
C GLU A 101 8.64 6.58 -7.08
N SER A 102 9.12 5.77 -8.03
CA SER A 102 8.31 4.72 -8.64
C SER A 102 7.93 3.62 -7.64
N ILE A 103 8.88 3.12 -6.84
CA ILE A 103 8.61 2.12 -5.79
C ILE A 103 7.64 2.70 -4.78
N SER A 104 7.86 3.93 -4.32
CA SER A 104 6.99 4.62 -3.37
C SER A 104 5.55 4.73 -3.91
N GLY A 105 5.37 5.11 -5.17
CA GLY A 105 4.06 5.15 -5.80
C GLY A 105 3.41 3.78 -5.83
N PHE A 106 4.02 2.79 -6.46
CA PHE A 106 3.43 1.45 -6.61
C PHE A 106 3.19 0.74 -5.28
N THR A 107 4.06 0.91 -4.29
CA THR A 107 3.84 0.32 -2.96
C THR A 107 2.77 1.05 -2.15
N GLY A 108 2.34 2.24 -2.60
CA GLY A 108 1.41 3.09 -1.87
C GLY A 108 2.06 3.75 -0.66
N THR A 109 3.38 3.96 -0.69
CA THR A 109 4.09 4.59 0.44
C THR A 109 3.88 6.11 0.46
N GLY A 110 3.87 6.78 -0.70
CA GLY A 110 3.72 8.24 -0.74
C GLY A 110 4.94 9.04 -0.29
N ALA A 111 6.07 8.38 -0.02
CA ALA A 111 7.35 9.01 0.23
C ALA A 111 7.88 9.64 -1.07
N THR A 112 8.27 10.90 -1.07
CA THR A 112 8.74 11.61 -2.28
C THR A 112 10.16 12.10 -2.13
N VAL A 113 10.91 12.03 -3.23
CA VAL A 113 12.23 12.64 -3.40
C VAL A 113 12.21 13.91 -4.24
N PHE A 114 11.04 14.33 -4.73
CA PHE A 114 10.90 15.66 -5.31
C PHE A 114 11.09 16.72 -4.22
N VAL A 115 11.99 17.66 -4.45
CA VAL A 115 12.24 18.80 -3.54
C VAL A 115 11.06 19.77 -3.60
N THR A 116 10.54 20.01 -4.81
CA THR A 116 9.33 20.78 -5.05
C THR A 116 8.57 20.18 -6.23
N LEU A 117 7.26 20.30 -6.20
CA LEU A 117 6.35 19.91 -7.29
C LEU A 117 6.03 21.09 -8.19
N ASP A 118 6.42 22.32 -7.80
CA ASP A 118 6.23 23.50 -8.60
C ASP A 118 6.99 23.41 -9.92
N GLY A 119 6.29 23.64 -11.03
CA GLY A 119 6.87 23.54 -12.37
C GLY A 119 7.00 22.11 -12.93
N VAL A 120 6.66 21.07 -12.16
CA VAL A 120 6.58 19.70 -12.67
C VAL A 120 5.33 19.57 -13.55
N PRO A 121 5.43 19.03 -14.80
CA PRO A 121 4.30 18.86 -15.69
C PRO A 121 3.18 18.03 -15.05
N TYR A 122 1.92 18.42 -15.30
CA TYR A 122 0.77 17.71 -14.73
C TYR A 122 0.74 16.22 -15.09
N SER A 123 1.15 15.84 -16.29
CA SER A 123 1.23 14.42 -16.69
C SER A 123 2.17 13.59 -15.81
N ILE A 124 3.27 14.17 -15.32
CA ILE A 124 4.19 13.53 -14.36
C ILE A 124 3.52 13.41 -12.98
N LEU A 125 2.85 14.48 -12.51
CA LEU A 125 2.10 14.45 -11.25
C LEU A 125 0.94 13.44 -11.33
N PHE A 126 0.23 13.41 -12.45
CA PHE A 126 -0.82 12.41 -12.69
C PHE A 126 -0.27 10.99 -12.71
N TRP A 127 0.90 10.76 -13.33
CA TRP A 127 1.55 9.45 -13.31
C TRP A 127 1.88 8.99 -11.91
N ARG A 128 2.37 9.86 -11.03
CA ARG A 128 2.61 9.55 -9.61
C ARG A 128 1.35 9.02 -8.93
N MET A 129 0.21 9.70 -9.10
CA MET A 129 -1.07 9.28 -8.54
C MET A 129 -1.56 7.96 -9.16
N MET A 130 -1.35 7.80 -10.46
CA MET A 130 -1.76 6.61 -11.20
C MET A 130 -0.94 5.38 -10.79
N THR A 131 0.37 5.52 -10.52
CA THR A 131 1.17 4.43 -9.95
C THR A 131 0.63 3.98 -8.61
N ALA A 132 0.24 4.91 -7.74
CA ALA A 132 -0.40 4.63 -6.46
C ALA A 132 -1.74 3.90 -6.62
N TRP A 133 -2.55 4.32 -7.58
CA TRP A 133 -3.83 3.69 -7.87
C TRP A 133 -3.68 2.27 -8.41
N ILE A 134 -2.74 2.05 -9.32
CA ILE A 134 -2.40 0.72 -9.85
C ILE A 134 -1.85 -0.17 -8.73
N GLY A 135 -0.93 0.35 -7.93
CA GLY A 135 -0.30 -0.36 -6.84
C GLY A 135 -1.25 -0.68 -5.67
N GLY A 136 -2.25 0.18 -5.42
CA GLY A 136 -3.19 0.03 -4.30
C GLY A 136 -3.98 -1.26 -4.33
N LEU A 137 -4.50 -1.67 -5.49
CA LEU A 137 -5.12 -3.00 -5.66
C LEU A 137 -4.11 -4.14 -5.75
N GLY A 138 -2.84 -3.81 -5.97
CA GLY A 138 -1.82 -4.77 -6.33
C GLY A 138 -1.74 -4.98 -7.85
N ILE A 139 -0.54 -4.85 -8.37
CA ILE A 139 -0.28 -5.00 -9.82
C ILE A 139 -0.85 -6.33 -10.33
N ILE A 140 -0.74 -7.39 -9.55
CA ILE A 140 -1.15 -8.74 -9.92
C ILE A 140 -2.66 -8.94 -9.83
N VAL A 141 -3.33 -8.30 -8.89
CA VAL A 141 -4.80 -8.36 -8.78
C VAL A 141 -5.46 -7.71 -10.00
N ILE A 142 -4.95 -6.58 -10.46
CA ILE A 142 -5.38 -5.97 -11.74
C ILE A 142 -5.13 -6.93 -12.89
N PHE A 143 -3.99 -7.60 -12.89
CA PHE A 143 -3.62 -8.59 -13.89
C PHE A 143 -4.60 -9.78 -13.94
N ILE A 144 -4.95 -10.34 -12.78
CA ILE A 144 -5.91 -11.43 -12.66
C ILE A 144 -7.29 -11.01 -13.18
N ALA A 145 -7.70 -9.76 -12.91
CA ALA A 145 -8.96 -9.23 -13.39
C ALA A 145 -9.02 -9.08 -14.93
N LEU A 146 -7.87 -8.83 -15.56
CA LEU A 146 -7.76 -8.61 -17.00
C LEU A 146 -7.44 -9.90 -17.79
N LEU A 147 -7.07 -11.00 -17.12
CA LEU A 147 -6.80 -12.27 -17.77
C LEU A 147 -8.10 -13.07 -18.02
N PRO A 148 -8.24 -13.76 -19.17
CA PRO A 148 -9.32 -14.73 -19.37
C PRO A 148 -9.23 -15.86 -18.34
N GLN A 149 -10.37 -16.43 -17.96
CA GLN A 149 -10.48 -17.53 -16.99
C GLN A 149 -9.54 -18.69 -17.34
N SER A 150 -8.46 -18.81 -16.60
CA SER A 150 -7.50 -19.91 -16.72
C SER A 150 -7.30 -20.51 -15.33
N GLY A 151 -7.80 -21.72 -15.16
CA GLY A 151 -7.53 -22.73 -14.15
C GLY A 151 -6.97 -22.36 -12.75
N ALA A 152 -6.49 -23.39 -12.05
CA ALA A 152 -5.92 -23.32 -10.68
C ALA A 152 -4.72 -22.35 -10.48
N SER A 153 -4.11 -21.91 -11.58
CA SER A 153 -2.94 -21.04 -11.61
C SER A 153 -3.16 -19.66 -10.98
N THR A 154 -4.36 -19.12 -11.10
CA THR A 154 -4.75 -17.79 -10.59
C THR A 154 -4.75 -17.72 -9.06
N ILE A 155 -4.94 -18.85 -8.40
CA ILE A 155 -5.03 -18.97 -6.92
C ILE A 155 -3.68 -18.68 -6.27
N TYR A 156 -2.60 -19.21 -6.83
CA TYR A 156 -1.26 -19.04 -6.27
C TYR A 156 -0.73 -17.61 -6.42
N MET A 157 -1.12 -16.93 -7.49
CA MET A 157 -0.79 -15.51 -7.69
C MET A 157 -1.52 -14.62 -6.68
N TYR A 158 -2.81 -14.88 -6.46
CA TYR A 158 -3.61 -14.12 -5.49
C TYR A 158 -3.16 -14.37 -4.04
N SER A 159 -2.79 -15.61 -3.69
CA SER A 159 -2.33 -15.94 -2.33
C SER A 159 -0.94 -15.37 -2.03
N ALA A 160 -0.12 -15.10 -3.04
CA ALA A 160 1.20 -14.48 -2.87
C ALA A 160 1.13 -12.96 -2.61
N GLU A 161 0.05 -12.30 -3.00
CA GLU A 161 -0.18 -10.86 -2.82
C GLU A 161 -1.30 -10.55 -1.80
N GLY A 162 -2.23 -11.50 -1.59
CA GLY A 162 -3.42 -11.30 -0.76
C GLY A 162 -3.16 -11.47 0.74
N SER A 163 -3.41 -10.43 1.50
CA SER A 163 -3.28 -10.37 2.95
C SER A 163 -4.54 -10.85 3.68
N GLY A 164 -4.79 -12.17 3.75
CA GLY A 164 -5.94 -12.62 4.54
C GLY A 164 -6.01 -14.11 4.82
N PRO A 165 -6.50 -14.46 6.01
CA PRO A 165 -6.57 -15.84 6.50
C PRO A 165 -7.69 -16.71 5.91
N THR A 166 -8.52 -16.19 4.99
CA THR A 166 -9.80 -16.82 4.63
C THR A 166 -9.83 -17.45 3.23
N LEU A 167 -8.69 -17.65 2.57
CA LEU A 167 -8.59 -18.04 1.15
C LEU A 167 -8.81 -19.53 0.85
N ASP A 168 -8.81 -20.41 1.86
CA ASP A 168 -8.75 -21.86 1.62
C ASP A 168 -10.04 -22.54 1.12
N ARG A 169 -11.16 -21.83 0.93
CA ARG A 169 -12.44 -22.50 0.63
C ARG A 169 -13.27 -22.04 -0.57
N VAL A 170 -12.76 -21.12 -1.41
CA VAL A 170 -13.59 -20.57 -2.52
C VAL A 170 -12.87 -20.68 -3.88
N MET A 171 -12.52 -21.87 -4.27
CA MET A 171 -11.72 -22.17 -5.47
C MET A 171 -12.36 -21.81 -6.84
N PRO A 172 -13.64 -21.95 -7.12
CA PRO A 172 -14.16 -21.69 -8.47
C PRO A 172 -14.46 -20.23 -8.81
N ARG A 173 -14.37 -19.30 -7.83
CA ARG A 173 -14.87 -17.92 -7.98
C ARG A 173 -13.81 -16.83 -7.83
N LEU A 174 -12.52 -17.16 -7.83
CA LEU A 174 -11.46 -16.16 -7.60
C LEU A 174 -11.45 -15.06 -8.66
N HIS A 175 -11.59 -15.39 -9.92
CA HIS A 175 -11.65 -14.41 -11.00
C HIS A 175 -12.87 -13.48 -10.84
N GLU A 176 -14.05 -14.03 -10.60
CA GLU A 176 -15.27 -13.23 -10.37
C GLU A 176 -15.13 -12.32 -9.16
N MET A 177 -14.53 -12.83 -8.07
CA MET A 177 -14.27 -12.04 -6.87
C MET A 177 -13.26 -10.91 -7.15
N THR A 178 -12.20 -11.19 -7.88
CA THR A 178 -11.17 -10.19 -8.25
C THR A 178 -11.77 -9.10 -9.14
N VAL A 179 -12.57 -9.46 -10.14
CA VAL A 179 -13.30 -8.50 -10.98
C VAL A 179 -14.29 -7.67 -10.16
N ALA A 180 -14.97 -8.27 -9.19
CA ALA A 180 -15.88 -7.56 -8.32
C ALA A 180 -15.13 -6.56 -7.40
N LEU A 181 -13.98 -6.94 -6.85
CA LEU A 181 -13.12 -6.05 -6.06
C LEU A 181 -12.63 -4.87 -6.91
N PHE A 182 -12.19 -5.13 -8.15
CA PHE A 182 -11.80 -4.07 -9.09
C PHE A 182 -12.94 -3.10 -9.39
N LYS A 183 -14.16 -3.62 -9.62
CA LYS A 183 -15.36 -2.78 -9.85
C LYS A 183 -15.64 -1.88 -8.64
N ILE A 184 -15.59 -2.40 -7.41
CA ILE A 184 -15.81 -1.61 -6.19
C ILE A 184 -14.74 -0.53 -6.06
N TYR A 185 -13.50 -0.87 -6.32
CA TYR A 185 -12.38 0.07 -6.31
C TYR A 185 -12.57 1.21 -7.31
N LEU A 186 -12.99 0.88 -8.52
CA LEU A 186 -13.31 1.87 -9.56
C LEU A 186 -14.50 2.75 -9.16
N ILE A 187 -15.57 2.15 -8.63
CA ILE A 187 -16.74 2.89 -8.13
C ILE A 187 -16.33 3.87 -7.02
N PHE A 188 -15.52 3.43 -6.06
CA PHE A 188 -15.02 4.31 -5.00
C PHE A 188 -14.21 5.47 -5.58
N THR A 189 -13.33 5.20 -6.56
CA THR A 189 -12.54 6.25 -7.22
C THR A 189 -13.45 7.28 -7.90
N VAL A 190 -14.47 6.83 -8.65
CA VAL A 190 -15.42 7.71 -9.33
C VAL A 190 -16.24 8.54 -8.34
N ILE A 191 -16.76 7.93 -7.28
CA ILE A 191 -17.53 8.63 -6.24
C ILE A 191 -16.66 9.66 -5.54
N THR A 192 -15.43 9.29 -5.16
CA THR A 192 -14.48 10.21 -4.50
C THR A 192 -14.17 11.40 -5.40
N THR A 193 -13.90 11.16 -6.70
CA THR A 193 -13.66 12.22 -7.68
C THR A 193 -14.86 13.18 -7.77
N ALA A 194 -16.08 12.62 -7.89
CA ALA A 194 -17.29 13.43 -7.97
C ALA A 194 -17.50 14.29 -6.71
N ILE A 195 -17.26 13.74 -5.53
CA ILE A 195 -17.39 14.48 -4.26
C ILE A 195 -16.33 15.57 -4.16
N PHE A 196 -15.07 15.30 -4.56
CA PHE A 196 -14.03 16.32 -4.56
C PHE A 196 -14.36 17.47 -5.52
N MET A 197 -14.96 17.17 -6.68
CA MET A 197 -15.46 18.21 -7.59
C MET A 197 -16.58 19.04 -6.94
N VAL A 198 -17.52 18.43 -6.22
CA VAL A 198 -18.56 19.14 -5.46
C VAL A 198 -17.95 20.02 -4.37
N CYS A 199 -16.81 19.63 -3.81
CA CYS A 199 -16.04 20.46 -2.87
C CYS A 199 -15.31 21.64 -3.56
N GLY A 200 -15.43 21.82 -4.88
CA GLY A 200 -14.84 22.93 -5.62
C GLY A 200 -13.44 22.65 -6.18
N VAL A 201 -13.00 21.38 -6.20
CA VAL A 201 -11.70 20.99 -6.79
C VAL A 201 -11.88 20.70 -8.28
N ASP A 202 -10.97 21.19 -9.13
CA ASP A 202 -10.97 20.91 -10.56
C ASP A 202 -10.89 19.42 -10.86
N PHE A 203 -11.57 18.96 -11.92
CA PHE A 203 -11.68 17.55 -12.28
C PHE A 203 -10.33 16.83 -12.33
N SER A 204 -9.31 17.44 -12.94
CA SER A 204 -7.98 16.83 -13.08
C SER A 204 -7.31 16.59 -11.72
N ILE A 205 -7.38 17.58 -10.84
CA ILE A 205 -6.82 17.49 -9.47
C ILE A 205 -7.67 16.56 -8.61
N ALA A 206 -9.00 16.63 -8.73
CA ALA A 206 -9.94 15.76 -8.00
C ALA A 206 -9.71 14.29 -8.34
N LEU A 207 -9.55 13.95 -9.64
CA LEU A 207 -9.26 12.59 -10.08
C LEU A 207 -7.91 12.10 -9.55
N ALA A 208 -6.86 12.91 -9.65
CA ALA A 208 -5.54 12.58 -9.15
C ALA A 208 -5.56 12.28 -7.63
N HIS A 209 -6.16 13.18 -6.83
CA HIS A 209 -6.27 12.98 -5.38
C HIS A 209 -7.20 11.82 -5.01
N ALA A 210 -8.28 11.56 -5.77
CA ALA A 210 -9.12 10.38 -5.58
C ALA A 210 -8.34 9.09 -5.81
N MET A 211 -7.51 9.02 -6.86
CA MET A 211 -6.61 7.88 -7.10
C MET A 211 -5.64 7.65 -5.94
N SER A 212 -5.01 8.70 -5.43
CA SER A 212 -4.10 8.62 -4.30
C SER A 212 -4.81 8.25 -2.99
N THR A 213 -6.01 8.77 -2.74
CA THR A 213 -6.84 8.47 -1.56
C THR A 213 -7.26 7.01 -1.52
N ILE A 214 -7.84 6.50 -2.62
CA ILE A 214 -8.36 5.13 -2.69
C ILE A 214 -7.21 4.12 -2.83
N GLY A 215 -6.10 4.52 -3.48
CA GLY A 215 -4.85 3.76 -3.52
C GLY A 215 -4.10 3.73 -2.18
N THR A 216 -4.51 4.52 -1.19
CA THR A 216 -3.86 4.69 0.12
C THR A 216 -2.37 4.99 0.00
N CYS A 217 -2.01 6.04 -0.78
CA CYS A 217 -0.62 6.41 -1.02
C CYS A 217 -0.23 7.74 -0.37
N GLY A 218 -1.11 8.77 -0.45
CA GLY A 218 -0.81 10.08 0.13
C GLY A 218 -0.04 11.03 -0.77
N PHE A 219 0.30 10.65 -2.00
CA PHE A 219 0.85 11.60 -2.97
C PHE A 219 -0.14 12.72 -3.25
N SER A 220 0.36 13.94 -3.29
CA SER A 220 -0.39 15.16 -3.66
C SER A 220 0.20 15.79 -4.93
N THR A 221 -0.54 16.68 -5.56
CA THR A 221 -0.08 17.57 -6.62
C THR A 221 0.56 18.84 -6.06
N TYR A 222 0.53 19.03 -4.73
CA TYR A 222 1.04 20.20 -4.02
C TYR A 222 2.05 19.80 -2.96
N ASP A 223 3.06 20.65 -2.72
CA ASP A 223 4.12 20.39 -1.73
C ASP A 223 3.59 20.33 -0.30
N ASP A 224 2.58 21.13 0.01
CA ASP A 224 1.90 21.18 1.30
C ASP A 224 0.75 20.16 1.45
N SER A 225 0.72 19.16 0.55
CA SER A 225 -0.26 18.06 0.58
C SER A 225 -1.71 18.58 0.53
N THR A 226 -2.60 18.06 1.39
CA THR A 226 -4.00 18.49 1.45
C THR A 226 -4.20 19.79 2.21
N MET A 227 -3.20 20.31 2.91
CA MET A 227 -3.25 21.64 3.53
C MET A 227 -3.50 22.74 2.50
N HIS A 228 -3.04 22.58 1.26
CA HIS A 228 -3.21 23.51 0.16
C HIS A 228 -4.65 23.94 -0.09
N PHE A 229 -5.58 23.03 0.07
CA PHE A 229 -6.99 23.31 -0.28
C PHE A 229 -7.71 24.21 0.71
N HIS A 230 -7.26 24.32 1.97
CA HIS A 230 -7.92 25.09 3.03
C HIS A 230 -9.44 24.88 3.08
N ASN A 231 -9.92 23.67 2.76
CA ASN A 231 -11.31 23.33 2.53
C ASN A 231 -11.78 22.24 3.49
N LEU A 232 -12.58 22.61 4.50
CA LEU A 232 -13.08 21.66 5.49
C LEU A 232 -13.92 20.50 4.90
N PRO A 233 -14.90 20.73 4.01
CA PRO A 233 -15.60 19.65 3.32
C PRO A 233 -14.65 18.66 2.62
N PHE A 234 -13.67 19.18 1.87
CA PHE A 234 -12.68 18.33 1.19
C PHE A 234 -11.89 17.46 2.18
N GLU A 235 -11.41 18.04 3.29
CA GLU A 235 -10.66 17.28 4.30
C GLU A 235 -11.52 16.19 4.96
N LEU A 236 -12.77 16.50 5.35
CA LEU A 236 -13.63 15.52 5.99
C LEU A 236 -13.99 14.35 5.06
N TRP A 237 -14.29 14.63 3.80
CA TRP A 237 -14.53 13.59 2.81
C TRP A 237 -13.27 12.77 2.51
N THR A 238 -12.10 13.43 2.44
CA THR A 238 -10.82 12.73 2.29
C THR A 238 -10.57 11.79 3.47
N ALA A 239 -10.78 12.25 4.71
CA ALA A 239 -10.65 11.41 5.91
C ALA A 239 -11.60 10.21 5.88
N LEU A 240 -12.85 10.42 5.45
CA LEU A 240 -13.82 9.33 5.32
C LEU A 240 -13.39 8.31 4.26
N PHE A 241 -12.93 8.75 3.08
CA PHE A 241 -12.50 7.82 2.03
C PHE A 241 -11.18 7.13 2.37
N MET A 242 -10.25 7.76 3.08
CA MET A 242 -9.07 7.10 3.63
C MET A 242 -9.47 5.99 4.61
N PHE A 243 -10.40 6.26 5.53
CA PHE A 243 -10.94 5.26 6.44
C PHE A 243 -11.60 4.09 5.69
N LEU A 244 -12.40 4.37 4.67
CA LEU A 244 -13.05 3.33 3.85
C LEU A 244 -12.04 2.53 3.02
N ALA A 245 -11.02 3.16 2.44
CA ALA A 245 -9.95 2.49 1.71
C ALA A 245 -9.08 1.59 2.61
N GLY A 246 -8.88 2.00 3.87
CA GLY A 246 -8.26 1.17 4.92
C GLY A 246 -9.12 0.00 5.39
N GLY A 247 -10.42 -0.02 5.04
CA GLY A 247 -11.33 -1.12 5.30
C GLY A 247 -11.21 -2.25 4.26
N SER A 248 -11.83 -3.40 4.53
CA SER A 248 -11.75 -4.57 3.66
C SER A 248 -12.67 -4.48 2.44
N PHE A 249 -12.13 -4.44 1.22
CA PHE A 249 -12.93 -4.45 -0.02
C PHE A 249 -13.77 -5.72 -0.18
N SER A 250 -13.27 -6.86 0.29
CA SER A 250 -14.03 -8.12 0.31
C SER A 250 -15.26 -8.06 1.24
N LEU A 251 -15.16 -7.28 2.33
CA LEU A 251 -16.27 -7.03 3.24
C LEU A 251 -17.33 -6.15 2.58
N TYR A 252 -16.92 -5.12 1.83
CA TYR A 252 -17.85 -4.27 1.07
C TYR A 252 -18.59 -5.05 -0.02
N TYR A 253 -17.89 -5.96 -0.72
CA TYR A 253 -18.55 -6.88 -1.65
C TYR A 253 -19.57 -7.77 -0.98
N ARG A 254 -19.25 -8.34 0.19
CA ARG A 254 -20.23 -9.13 0.96
C ARG A 254 -21.40 -8.29 1.46
N ALA A 255 -21.17 -7.04 1.83
CA ALA A 255 -22.22 -6.13 2.24
C ALA A 255 -23.17 -5.77 1.08
N TYR A 256 -22.63 -5.64 -0.13
CA TYR A 256 -23.45 -5.45 -1.33
C TYR A 256 -24.40 -6.63 -1.58
N ILE A 257 -23.95 -7.88 -1.37
CA ILE A 257 -24.74 -9.09 -1.62
C ILE A 257 -25.71 -9.40 -0.46
N LYS A 258 -25.23 -9.27 0.80
CA LYS A 258 -25.94 -9.74 2.01
C LYS A 258 -26.55 -8.62 2.86
N GLY A 259 -26.38 -7.38 2.45
CA GLY A 259 -26.84 -6.20 3.17
C GLY A 259 -25.77 -5.57 4.09
N PRO A 260 -25.94 -4.27 4.42
CA PRO A 260 -24.91 -3.46 5.12
C PRO A 260 -24.64 -3.92 6.56
N THR A 261 -25.56 -4.65 7.19
CA THR A 261 -25.40 -5.15 8.57
C THR A 261 -24.18 -6.07 8.75
N VAL A 262 -23.70 -6.69 7.65
CA VAL A 262 -22.51 -7.56 7.64
C VAL A 262 -21.26 -6.77 8.05
N ILE A 263 -21.15 -5.48 7.70
CA ILE A 263 -20.03 -4.63 8.05
C ILE A 263 -19.93 -4.47 9.57
N LEU A 264 -21.05 -4.12 10.22
CA LEU A 264 -21.10 -3.91 11.65
C LEU A 264 -20.95 -5.20 12.48
N ARG A 265 -21.25 -6.36 11.89
CA ARG A 265 -21.04 -7.67 12.53
C ARG A 265 -19.63 -8.20 12.39
N ASN A 266 -18.81 -7.63 11.50
CA ASN A 266 -17.43 -8.06 11.30
C ASN A 266 -16.54 -7.58 12.46
N ALA A 267 -15.88 -8.52 13.13
CA ALA A 267 -15.05 -8.22 14.30
C ALA A 267 -13.82 -7.35 13.94
N GLU A 268 -13.21 -7.57 12.77
CA GLU A 268 -12.06 -6.80 12.32
C GLU A 268 -12.45 -5.34 12.06
N PHE A 269 -13.54 -5.10 11.30
CA PHE A 269 -14.00 -3.75 11.01
C PHE A 269 -14.40 -2.97 12.27
N ARG A 270 -15.07 -3.64 13.23
CA ARG A 270 -15.40 -3.03 14.51
C ARG A 270 -14.17 -2.65 15.32
N THR A 271 -13.16 -3.50 15.33
CA THR A 271 -11.89 -3.22 16.01
C THR A 271 -11.16 -2.06 15.33
N TYR A 272 -11.10 -2.06 13.99
CA TYR A 272 -10.51 -0.96 13.21
C TYR A 272 -11.21 0.37 13.52
N LEU A 273 -12.54 0.42 13.45
CA LEU A 273 -13.32 1.60 13.80
C LEU A 273 -13.05 2.03 15.26
N GLY A 274 -13.00 1.09 16.20
CA GLY A 274 -12.70 1.37 17.59
C GLY A 274 -11.30 1.97 17.79
N ILE A 275 -10.29 1.46 17.09
CA ILE A 275 -8.91 2.01 17.13
C ILE A 275 -8.89 3.45 16.61
N VAL A 276 -9.52 3.70 15.44
CA VAL A 276 -9.55 5.03 14.83
C VAL A 276 -10.28 6.03 15.74
N LEU A 277 -11.43 5.67 16.29
CA LEU A 277 -12.18 6.56 17.20
C LEU A 277 -11.43 6.83 18.52
N ALA A 278 -10.84 5.79 19.12
CA ALA A 278 -10.08 5.93 20.36
C ALA A 278 -8.82 6.80 20.13
N ALA A 279 -8.08 6.57 19.06
CA ALA A 279 -6.90 7.38 18.74
C ALA A 279 -7.27 8.84 18.43
N THR A 280 -8.36 9.08 17.69
CA THR A 280 -8.87 10.43 17.41
C THR A 280 -9.23 11.15 18.73
N LEU A 281 -9.94 10.49 19.63
CA LEU A 281 -10.31 11.07 20.92
C LEU A 281 -9.06 11.37 21.77
N LEU A 282 -8.11 10.43 21.87
CA LEU A 282 -6.89 10.62 22.66
C LEU A 282 -6.04 11.78 22.14
N ILE A 283 -5.86 11.86 20.81
CA ILE A 283 -5.10 12.96 20.20
C ILE A 283 -5.83 14.28 20.35
N ALA A 284 -7.14 14.35 20.07
CA ALA A 284 -7.91 15.58 20.21
C ALA A 284 -7.86 16.12 21.65
N LEU A 285 -8.07 15.26 22.66
CA LEU A 285 -7.95 15.64 24.07
C LEU A 285 -6.54 16.13 24.41
N ASN A 286 -5.50 15.45 23.92
CA ASN A 286 -4.13 15.87 24.16
C ASN A 286 -3.80 17.22 23.53
N LEU A 287 -4.29 17.51 22.31
CA LEU A 287 -4.12 18.81 21.65
C LEU A 287 -4.84 19.93 22.40
N ILE A 288 -6.06 19.69 22.89
CA ILE A 288 -6.80 20.66 23.71
C ILE A 288 -6.06 20.96 25.02
N LEU A 289 -5.66 19.90 25.74
CA LEU A 289 -5.07 20.05 27.08
C LEU A 289 -3.64 20.59 27.06
N SER A 290 -2.83 20.19 26.06
CA SER A 290 -1.40 20.53 26.02
C SER A 290 -1.09 21.77 25.17
N MET A 291 -1.90 22.04 24.12
CA MET A 291 -1.68 23.17 23.21
C MET A 291 -2.76 24.25 23.32
N GLY A 292 -3.83 24.03 24.13
CA GLY A 292 -4.94 24.97 24.20
C GLY A 292 -5.72 25.13 22.88
N MET A 293 -5.65 24.12 21.99
CA MET A 293 -6.31 24.17 20.69
C MET A 293 -7.83 24.15 20.86
N ASP A 294 -8.55 24.88 20.00
CA ASP A 294 -10.01 24.82 19.98
C ASP A 294 -10.52 23.41 19.71
N GLY A 295 -11.56 22.99 20.43
CA GLY A 295 -12.06 21.62 20.38
C GLY A 295 -12.49 21.18 18.97
N SER A 296 -13.08 22.07 18.20
CA SER A 296 -13.50 21.78 16.82
C SER A 296 -12.30 21.58 15.89
N MET A 297 -11.27 22.40 16.03
CA MET A 297 -10.03 22.29 15.28
C MET A 297 -9.25 21.05 15.69
N ALA A 298 -9.12 20.78 16.99
CA ALA A 298 -8.44 19.59 17.49
C ALA A 298 -9.10 18.28 16.98
N ALA A 299 -10.42 18.21 16.99
CA ALA A 299 -11.15 17.04 16.44
C ALA A 299 -10.94 16.90 14.94
N ARG A 300 -10.96 17.99 14.17
CA ARG A 300 -10.75 18.04 12.73
C ARG A 300 -9.38 17.49 12.34
N VAL A 301 -8.31 18.07 12.91
CA VAL A 301 -6.94 17.64 12.57
C VAL A 301 -6.63 16.25 13.10
N ALA A 302 -7.18 15.86 14.27
CA ALA A 302 -6.98 14.54 14.84
C ALA A 302 -7.60 13.44 13.97
N ILE A 303 -8.86 13.55 13.55
CA ILE A 303 -9.53 12.53 12.73
C ILE A 303 -8.85 12.39 11.38
N PHE A 304 -8.43 13.49 10.77
CA PHE A 304 -7.71 13.46 9.50
C PHE A 304 -6.37 12.73 9.64
N GLN A 305 -5.51 13.13 10.59
CA GLN A 305 -4.20 12.53 10.75
C GLN A 305 -4.24 11.09 11.24
N VAL A 306 -5.21 10.72 12.06
CA VAL A 306 -5.43 9.32 12.49
C VAL A 306 -5.79 8.44 11.30
N THR A 307 -6.73 8.84 10.45
CA THR A 307 -7.11 8.08 9.26
C THR A 307 -5.99 8.07 8.23
N SER A 308 -5.28 9.18 8.08
CA SER A 308 -4.15 9.32 7.16
C SER A 308 -2.99 8.42 7.56
N LEU A 309 -2.45 8.55 8.76
CA LEU A 309 -1.24 7.84 9.19
C LEU A 309 -1.50 6.37 9.55
N SER A 310 -2.76 5.94 9.63
CA SER A 310 -3.08 4.50 9.70
C SER A 310 -3.00 3.80 8.35
N THR A 311 -3.14 4.53 7.22
CA THR A 311 -3.30 3.88 5.91
C THR A 311 -2.70 4.61 4.72
N THR A 312 -2.74 5.96 4.66
CA THR A 312 -2.60 6.71 3.40
C THR A 312 -1.39 7.64 3.35
N GLY A 313 -1.22 8.53 4.34
CA GLY A 313 -0.08 9.43 4.40
C GLY A 313 -0.31 10.88 3.94
N PHE A 314 -1.54 11.33 3.67
CA PHE A 314 -1.82 12.75 3.44
C PHE A 314 -1.60 13.60 4.70
N VAL A 315 -1.29 14.87 4.52
CA VAL A 315 -1.03 15.81 5.61
C VAL A 315 -2.01 16.99 5.52
N SER A 316 -2.80 17.21 6.60
CA SER A 316 -3.70 18.36 6.75
C SER A 316 -3.25 19.35 7.81
N ALA A 317 -2.27 18.98 8.62
CA ALA A 317 -1.66 19.81 9.65
C ALA A 317 -0.23 19.35 9.93
N ASP A 318 0.64 20.27 10.30
CA ASP A 318 2.01 19.92 10.70
C ASP A 318 2.01 19.25 12.09
N PHE A 319 1.96 17.91 12.07
CA PHE A 319 1.97 17.09 13.27
C PHE A 319 3.36 16.98 13.93
N GLU A 320 4.42 17.54 13.30
CA GLU A 320 5.75 17.62 13.95
C GLU A 320 5.72 18.54 15.17
N THR A 321 4.86 19.54 15.16
CA THR A 321 4.69 20.47 16.28
C THR A 321 3.84 19.91 17.43
N TRP A 322 3.22 18.73 17.25
CA TRP A 322 2.29 18.15 18.23
C TRP A 322 3.00 17.60 19.46
N PRO A 323 2.31 17.51 20.62
CA PRO A 323 2.89 16.93 21.83
C PRO A 323 3.34 15.49 21.62
N THR A 324 4.38 15.08 22.34
CA THR A 324 5.00 13.75 22.25
C THR A 324 4.00 12.61 22.38
N PHE A 325 3.00 12.73 23.23
CA PHE A 325 1.97 11.71 23.40
C PHE A 325 1.19 11.50 22.10
N SER A 326 0.76 12.56 21.43
CA SER A 326 0.07 12.48 20.13
C SER A 326 0.95 11.85 19.05
N LYS A 327 2.25 12.21 18.98
CA LYS A 327 3.22 11.57 18.07
C LYS A 327 3.36 10.07 18.34
N MET A 328 3.41 9.64 19.60
CA MET A 328 3.47 8.21 19.95
C MET A 328 2.22 7.44 19.55
N VAL A 329 1.03 8.03 19.70
CA VAL A 329 -0.23 7.40 19.24
C VAL A 329 -0.20 7.24 17.71
N LEU A 330 0.22 8.28 16.98
CA LEU A 330 0.35 8.21 15.53
C LEU A 330 1.37 7.15 15.09
N LEU A 331 2.52 7.06 15.75
CA LEU A 331 3.55 6.04 15.47
C LEU A 331 3.00 4.61 15.67
N LEU A 332 2.21 4.39 16.70
CA LEU A 332 1.55 3.09 16.93
C LEU A 332 0.54 2.76 15.82
N LEU A 333 -0.22 3.76 15.34
CA LEU A 333 -1.15 3.56 14.21
C LEU A 333 -0.42 3.18 12.92
N MET A 334 0.74 3.78 12.64
CA MET A 334 1.58 3.43 11.49
C MET A 334 2.00 1.95 11.50
N VAL A 335 2.24 1.37 12.69
CA VAL A 335 2.57 -0.06 12.82
C VAL A 335 1.35 -0.95 12.59
N ILE A 336 0.17 -0.55 13.06
CA ILE A 336 -1.05 -1.37 12.99
C ILE A 336 -1.56 -1.49 11.56
N GLY A 337 -1.68 -0.38 10.83
CA GLY A 337 -2.23 -0.36 9.48
C GLY A 337 -3.75 -0.55 9.42
N GLY A 338 -4.27 -0.93 8.24
CA GLY A 338 -5.70 -1.13 7.97
C GLY A 338 -6.21 -2.56 8.18
N CYS A 339 -7.37 -2.86 7.59
CA CYS A 339 -7.97 -4.20 7.58
C CYS A 339 -7.31 -5.13 6.56
N ALA A 340 -7.42 -6.43 6.76
CA ALA A 340 -7.04 -7.42 5.76
C ALA A 340 -7.92 -7.30 4.50
N GLY A 341 -7.28 -7.35 3.31
CA GLY A 341 -7.98 -7.11 2.04
C GLY A 341 -8.35 -5.65 1.79
N SER A 342 -7.66 -4.71 2.44
CA SER A 342 -7.62 -3.29 2.10
C SER A 342 -6.41 -2.98 1.19
N THR A 343 -6.34 -1.77 0.67
CA THR A 343 -5.18 -1.26 -0.06
C THR A 343 -4.01 -0.91 0.85
N ALA A 344 -4.25 -0.72 2.16
CA ALA A 344 -3.24 -0.39 3.15
C ALA A 344 -2.26 -1.55 3.44
N SER A 345 -1.03 -1.23 3.83
CA SER A 345 -0.02 -2.17 4.32
C SER A 345 -0.03 -2.26 5.87
N GLY A 346 1.09 -2.58 6.51
CA GLY A 346 1.22 -2.74 7.96
C GLY A 346 0.89 -4.15 8.46
N ILE A 347 0.83 -4.32 9.79
CA ILE A 347 0.57 -5.62 10.43
C ILE A 347 -0.84 -6.15 10.13
N LYS A 348 -1.80 -5.27 9.88
CA LYS A 348 -3.23 -5.53 9.70
C LYS A 348 -3.98 -5.84 11.00
N VAL A 349 -5.15 -5.23 11.13
CA VAL A 349 -6.00 -5.37 12.34
C VAL A 349 -6.39 -6.83 12.62
N ALA A 350 -6.65 -7.65 11.60
CA ALA A 350 -6.93 -9.08 11.77
C ALA A 350 -5.81 -9.82 12.51
N ARG A 351 -4.55 -9.57 12.12
CA ARG A 351 -3.38 -10.20 12.77
C ARG A 351 -3.21 -9.69 14.19
N LEU A 352 -3.43 -8.41 14.44
CA LEU A 352 -3.40 -7.84 15.79
C LEU A 352 -4.43 -8.52 16.71
N ILE A 353 -5.67 -8.70 16.24
CA ILE A 353 -6.71 -9.42 17.00
C ILE A 353 -6.25 -10.84 17.33
N LEU A 354 -5.67 -11.56 16.37
CA LEU A 354 -5.18 -12.93 16.58
C LEU A 354 -4.03 -12.98 17.59
N LEU A 355 -3.08 -12.04 17.51
CA LEU A 355 -1.96 -11.96 18.47
C LEU A 355 -2.46 -11.70 19.90
N VAL A 356 -3.40 -10.76 20.09
CA VAL A 356 -3.97 -10.47 21.41
C VAL A 356 -4.77 -11.66 21.95
N ARG A 357 -5.57 -12.33 21.11
CA ARG A 357 -6.33 -13.51 21.53
C ARG A 357 -5.41 -14.70 21.86
N ASN A 358 -4.34 -14.90 21.07
CA ASN A 358 -3.35 -15.93 21.33
C ASN A 358 -2.61 -15.66 22.65
N ALA A 359 -2.15 -14.44 22.87
CA ALA A 359 -1.50 -14.07 24.14
C ALA A 359 -2.43 -14.31 25.34
N ARG A 360 -3.70 -13.91 25.24
CA ARG A 360 -4.70 -14.19 26.28
C ARG A 360 -4.93 -15.70 26.48
N ALA A 361 -4.99 -16.49 25.40
CA ALA A 361 -5.16 -17.94 25.47
C ALA A 361 -3.99 -18.59 26.22
N VAL A 362 -2.74 -18.23 25.90
CA VAL A 362 -1.54 -18.74 26.57
C VAL A 362 -1.54 -18.38 28.06
N VAL A 363 -1.92 -17.14 28.44
CA VAL A 363 -2.03 -16.75 29.86
C VAL A 363 -3.10 -17.58 30.58
N LEU A 364 -4.27 -17.78 29.96
CA LEU A 364 -5.34 -18.59 30.55
C LEU A 364 -4.96 -20.08 30.70
N GLN A 365 -4.22 -20.65 29.74
CA GLN A 365 -3.72 -22.00 29.81
C GLN A 365 -2.62 -22.19 30.90
N LYS A 366 -1.81 -21.14 31.15
CA LYS A 366 -0.85 -21.19 32.27
C LYS A 366 -1.54 -21.18 33.62
N LEU A 367 -2.68 -20.51 33.73
CA LEU A 367 -3.49 -20.53 34.97
C LEU A 367 -4.25 -21.86 35.14
N ASN A 368 -4.73 -22.42 34.03
CA ASN A 368 -5.51 -23.68 34.00
C ASN A 368 -5.02 -24.55 32.83
N PRO A 369 -4.01 -25.45 33.06
CA PRO A 369 -3.38 -26.22 31.99
C PRO A 369 -4.32 -27.11 31.16
N ASN A 370 -5.42 -27.57 31.78
CA ASN A 370 -6.41 -28.44 31.13
C ASN A 370 -7.49 -27.63 30.35
N ARG A 371 -7.40 -26.27 30.32
CA ARG A 371 -8.37 -25.45 29.64
C ARG A 371 -8.09 -25.43 28.14
N VAL A 372 -9.04 -25.89 27.34
CA VAL A 372 -9.04 -25.73 25.91
C VAL A 372 -9.57 -24.31 25.61
N VAL A 373 -8.75 -23.48 24.98
CA VAL A 373 -9.14 -22.13 24.55
C VAL A 373 -9.23 -22.12 23.02
N ASP A 374 -10.44 -22.01 22.52
CA ASP A 374 -10.68 -21.90 21.07
C ASP A 374 -10.46 -20.45 20.62
N ILE A 375 -9.59 -20.28 19.63
CA ILE A 375 -9.30 -18.97 19.04
C ILE A 375 -10.08 -18.87 17.73
N THR A 376 -10.99 -17.90 17.69
CA THR A 376 -11.84 -17.68 16.52
C THR A 376 -11.59 -16.28 15.92
N LEU A 377 -11.78 -16.13 14.62
CA LEU A 377 -11.82 -14.81 13.95
C LEU A 377 -13.13 -14.72 13.14
N THR A 378 -13.95 -13.73 13.44
CA THR A 378 -15.26 -13.53 12.77
C THR A 378 -16.13 -14.82 12.74
N GLY A 379 -16.08 -15.61 13.82
CA GLY A 379 -16.83 -16.87 13.96
C GLY A 379 -16.19 -18.10 13.32
N ALA A 380 -15.05 -17.98 12.66
CA ALA A 380 -14.28 -19.11 12.13
C ALA A 380 -13.17 -19.51 13.11
N HIS A 381 -12.99 -20.82 13.29
CA HIS A 381 -11.87 -21.39 14.07
C HIS A 381 -10.54 -21.10 13.38
N VAL A 382 -9.50 -20.78 14.16
CA VAL A 382 -8.15 -20.50 13.70
C VAL A 382 -7.21 -21.60 14.21
N ASP A 383 -6.58 -22.30 13.28
CA ASP A 383 -5.66 -23.38 13.62
C ASP A 383 -4.31 -22.88 14.15
N GLY A 384 -3.56 -23.77 14.83
CA GLY A 384 -2.26 -23.45 15.39
C GLY A 384 -1.22 -23.07 14.33
N ALA A 385 -1.30 -23.65 13.12
CA ALA A 385 -0.38 -23.34 12.02
C ALA A 385 -0.55 -21.89 11.55
N MET A 386 -1.78 -21.41 11.52
CA MET A 386 -2.07 -20.02 11.20
C MET A 386 -1.58 -19.05 12.28
N LEU A 387 -1.79 -19.38 13.57
CA LEU A 387 -1.27 -18.56 14.67
C LEU A 387 0.25 -18.48 14.64
N LEU A 388 0.94 -19.58 14.31
CA LEU A 388 2.39 -19.59 14.12
C LEU A 388 2.82 -18.67 12.97
N ARG A 389 2.13 -18.72 11.82
CA ARG A 389 2.43 -17.82 10.68
C ARG A 389 2.26 -16.35 11.07
N VAL A 390 1.19 -16.02 11.80
CA VAL A 390 0.96 -14.64 12.28
C VAL A 390 2.04 -14.19 13.25
N GLY A 391 2.45 -15.05 14.19
CA GLY A 391 3.54 -14.77 15.12
C GLY A 391 4.88 -14.60 14.41
N THR A 392 5.19 -15.46 13.43
CA THR A 392 6.41 -15.35 12.61
C THR A 392 6.41 -14.06 11.79
N PHE A 393 5.28 -13.70 11.18
CA PHE A 393 5.15 -12.42 10.44
C PHE A 393 5.43 -11.23 11.34
N PHE A 394 4.83 -11.19 12.53
CA PHE A 394 5.03 -10.12 13.50
C PHE A 394 6.50 -10.00 13.92
N PHE A 395 7.15 -11.13 14.23
CA PHE A 395 8.57 -11.15 14.54
C PHE A 395 9.43 -10.59 13.38
N LEU A 396 9.20 -11.06 12.16
CA LEU A 396 9.93 -10.59 10.98
C LEU A 396 9.67 -9.11 10.69
N TYR A 397 8.44 -8.65 10.88
CA TYR A 397 8.08 -7.23 10.70
C TYR A 397 8.87 -6.33 11.66
N LEU A 398 8.95 -6.69 12.94
CA LEU A 398 9.79 -5.98 13.91
C LEU A 398 11.28 -6.10 13.56
N ALA A 399 11.75 -7.28 13.16
CA ALA A 399 13.14 -7.46 12.77
C ALA A 399 13.53 -6.56 11.59
N VAL A 400 12.67 -6.42 10.57
CA VAL A 400 12.91 -5.51 9.45
C VAL A 400 12.95 -4.05 9.91
N ILE A 401 12.04 -3.62 10.81
CA ILE A 401 12.10 -2.27 11.39
C ILE A 401 13.44 -2.03 12.06
N PHE A 402 13.89 -2.94 12.94
CA PHE A 402 15.15 -2.77 13.65
C PHE A 402 16.36 -2.79 12.72
N VAL A 403 16.41 -3.69 11.75
CA VAL A 403 17.52 -3.75 10.77
C VAL A 403 17.54 -2.49 9.92
N THR A 404 16.39 -2.04 9.41
CA THR A 404 16.31 -0.80 8.62
C THR A 404 16.72 0.41 9.45
N ALA A 405 16.19 0.57 10.67
CA ALA A 405 16.57 1.68 11.55
C ALA A 405 18.05 1.66 11.90
N PHE A 406 18.65 0.48 12.13
CA PHE A 406 20.08 0.35 12.40
C PHE A 406 20.94 0.78 11.20
N LEU A 407 20.56 0.37 9.99
CA LEU A 407 21.26 0.75 8.76
C LEU A 407 21.13 2.26 8.49
N LEU A 408 19.97 2.86 8.74
CA LEU A 408 19.78 4.31 8.64
C LEU A 408 20.59 5.09 9.70
N ALA A 409 20.69 4.56 10.91
CA ALA A 409 21.51 5.14 11.95
C ALA A 409 23.02 5.07 11.64
N MET A 410 23.47 4.01 10.93
CA MET A 410 24.84 3.93 10.40
C MET A 410 25.14 5.04 9.38
N ASP A 411 24.11 5.49 8.66
CA ASP A 411 24.19 6.61 7.70
C ASP A 411 24.01 7.99 8.36
N GLY A 412 23.94 8.05 9.69
CA GLY A 412 23.96 9.28 10.48
C GLY A 412 22.59 9.83 10.88
N LEU A 413 21.49 9.12 10.64
CA LEU A 413 20.17 9.53 11.13
C LEU A 413 20.10 9.40 12.66
N LEU A 414 19.40 10.34 13.30
CA LEU A 414 19.12 10.27 14.73
C LEU A 414 18.28 9.01 15.04
N PRO A 415 18.43 8.37 16.20
CA PRO A 415 17.79 7.11 16.52
C PRO A 415 16.25 7.14 16.40
N PHE A 416 15.62 8.23 16.84
CA PHE A 416 14.16 8.39 16.72
C PHE A 416 13.71 8.53 15.26
N ASP A 417 14.42 9.33 14.48
CA ASP A 417 14.16 9.55 13.05
C ASP A 417 14.34 8.23 12.28
N ALA A 418 15.43 7.51 12.54
CA ALA A 418 15.72 6.23 11.89
C ALA A 418 14.60 5.21 12.15
N VAL A 419 14.10 5.11 13.38
CA VAL A 419 12.97 4.22 13.74
C VAL A 419 11.67 4.70 13.08
N ALA A 420 11.38 6.00 13.11
CA ALA A 420 10.17 6.55 12.51
C ALA A 420 10.16 6.35 10.98
N VAL A 421 11.28 6.58 10.30
CA VAL A 421 11.46 6.33 8.85
C VAL A 421 11.32 4.84 8.54
N ALA A 422 11.90 3.95 9.34
CA ALA A 422 11.75 2.51 9.14
C ALA A 422 10.30 2.06 9.29
N ILE A 423 9.57 2.56 10.30
CA ILE A 423 8.14 2.23 10.51
C ILE A 423 7.29 2.73 9.35
N THR A 424 7.44 3.99 8.94
CA THR A 424 6.62 4.54 7.87
C THR A 424 6.87 3.87 6.53
N THR A 425 8.10 3.47 6.23
CA THR A 425 8.44 2.82 4.96
C THR A 425 8.01 1.36 4.89
N ILE A 426 8.13 0.58 5.96
CA ILE A 426 7.60 -0.79 5.98
C ILE A 426 6.06 -0.80 6.08
N GLY A 427 5.48 0.21 6.72
CA GLY A 427 4.03 0.43 6.79
C GLY A 427 3.44 0.97 5.49
N ASN A 428 4.28 1.44 4.54
CA ASN A 428 3.89 2.11 3.29
C ASN A 428 2.94 3.30 3.55
N ILE A 429 3.38 4.29 4.34
CA ILE A 429 2.57 5.43 4.77
C ILE A 429 3.14 6.77 4.24
N GLY A 430 4.47 6.89 4.17
CA GLY A 430 5.22 8.02 3.62
C GLY A 430 5.71 9.02 4.66
N PRO A 431 4.91 9.97 5.13
CA PRO A 431 5.38 10.93 6.12
C PRO A 431 5.65 10.25 7.47
N ALA A 432 6.66 10.75 8.19
CA ALA A 432 7.01 10.28 9.51
C ALA A 432 7.30 11.48 10.44
N PHE A 433 8.28 11.35 11.32
CA PHE A 433 8.74 12.38 12.24
C PHE A 433 10.20 12.71 11.95
N GLY A 434 10.66 13.88 12.42
CA GLY A 434 12.03 14.33 12.25
C GLY A 434 12.36 14.72 10.82
N ILE A 435 13.42 14.14 10.24
CA ILE A 435 13.96 14.53 8.92
C ILE A 435 12.95 14.40 7.76
N VAL A 436 12.00 13.50 7.85
CA VAL A 436 10.92 13.27 6.85
C VAL A 436 9.54 13.55 7.46
N SER A 437 9.42 14.69 8.09
CA SER A 437 8.20 15.16 8.76
C SER A 437 7.07 15.48 7.77
N ALA A 438 5.99 16.03 8.27
CA ALA A 438 4.78 16.38 7.53
C ALA A 438 5.00 17.19 6.25
N THR A 439 5.99 18.10 6.26
CA THR A 439 6.29 19.05 5.18
C THR A 439 7.67 18.82 4.55
N SER A 440 8.33 17.72 4.90
CA SER A 440 9.67 17.39 4.41
C SER A 440 9.63 16.27 3.38
N THR A 441 10.70 16.15 2.61
CA THR A 441 10.86 15.12 1.58
C THR A 441 12.04 14.20 1.89
N TYR A 442 12.13 13.08 1.17
CA TYR A 442 13.25 12.13 1.29
C TYR A 442 14.48 12.55 0.46
N ALA A 443 14.42 13.68 -0.25
CA ALA A 443 15.52 14.18 -1.08
C ALA A 443 16.85 14.33 -0.33
N PRO A 444 16.89 14.85 0.94
CA PRO A 444 18.14 15.03 1.68
C PRO A 444 18.84 13.75 2.11
N LEU A 445 18.17 12.59 2.05
CA LEU A 445 18.77 11.32 2.44
C LEU A 445 19.85 10.88 1.46
N SER A 446 20.85 10.15 1.94
CA SER A 446 21.90 9.58 1.10
C SER A 446 21.36 8.52 0.15
N ASP A 447 22.10 8.23 -0.90
CA ASP A 447 21.78 7.15 -1.85
C ASP A 447 21.73 5.78 -1.15
N PHE A 448 22.57 5.57 -0.13
CA PHE A 448 22.56 4.35 0.67
C PHE A 448 21.24 4.19 1.42
N SER A 449 20.79 5.23 2.14
CA SER A 449 19.52 5.24 2.84
C SER A 449 18.34 5.03 1.87
N LYS A 450 18.31 5.75 0.73
CA LYS A 450 17.26 5.59 -0.29
C LYS A 450 17.19 4.17 -0.84
N ALA A 451 18.34 3.53 -1.11
CA ALA A 451 18.36 2.14 -1.59
C ALA A 451 17.80 1.15 -0.56
N ILE A 452 18.14 1.32 0.72
CA ILE A 452 17.58 0.50 1.81
C ILE A 452 16.06 0.70 1.91
N LEU A 453 15.60 1.94 1.85
CA LEU A 453 14.19 2.27 1.95
C LEU A 453 13.39 1.71 0.76
N CYS A 454 13.95 1.69 -0.46
CA CYS A 454 13.36 1.00 -1.60
C CYS A 454 13.08 -0.47 -1.31
N LEU A 455 14.04 -1.18 -0.71
CA LEU A 455 13.85 -2.58 -0.31
C LEU A 455 12.82 -2.71 0.82
N THR A 456 12.84 -1.82 1.79
CA THR A 456 11.91 -1.83 2.93
C THR A 456 10.46 -1.59 2.48
N MET A 457 10.23 -0.65 1.55
CA MET A 457 8.91 -0.41 0.95
C MET A 457 8.37 -1.65 0.23
N LEU A 458 9.22 -2.32 -0.56
CA LEU A 458 8.84 -3.57 -1.23
C LEU A 458 8.60 -4.72 -0.24
N LEU A 459 9.39 -4.86 0.83
CA LEU A 459 9.18 -5.84 1.89
C LEU A 459 7.84 -5.62 2.60
N GLY A 460 7.48 -4.37 2.89
CA GLY A 460 6.19 -4.02 3.48
C GLY A 460 5.01 -4.43 2.59
N ARG A 461 5.10 -4.09 1.31
CA ARG A 461 4.02 -4.35 0.34
C ARG A 461 3.84 -5.82 -0.02
N LEU A 462 4.94 -6.55 -0.19
CA LEU A 462 4.95 -7.98 -0.54
C LEU A 462 4.85 -8.92 0.67
N GLU A 463 4.49 -8.39 1.83
CA GLU A 463 4.31 -9.14 3.07
C GLU A 463 5.53 -9.96 3.50
N ILE A 464 6.74 -9.43 3.30
CA ILE A 464 8.04 -9.97 3.77
C ILE A 464 8.34 -11.37 3.23
N PHE A 465 7.43 -12.36 3.40
CA PHE A 465 7.66 -13.75 3.02
C PHE A 465 7.98 -13.93 1.54
N THR A 466 7.30 -13.21 0.66
CA THR A 466 7.48 -13.32 -0.80
C THR A 466 8.93 -13.03 -1.21
N LEU A 467 9.54 -11.97 -0.67
CA LEU A 467 10.94 -11.65 -0.95
C LEU A 467 11.93 -12.55 -0.22
N LEU A 468 11.65 -12.94 1.05
CA LEU A 468 12.53 -13.84 1.79
C LEU A 468 12.62 -15.23 1.16
N ILE A 469 11.53 -15.74 0.58
CA ILE A 469 11.53 -17.02 -0.13
C ILE A 469 12.45 -17.00 -1.35
N LEU A 470 12.51 -15.88 -2.09
CA LEU A 470 13.43 -15.74 -3.23
C LEU A 470 14.90 -15.80 -2.85
N LEU A 471 15.25 -15.39 -1.63
CA LEU A 471 16.63 -15.46 -1.11
C LEU A 471 17.05 -16.88 -0.73
N GLN A 472 16.11 -17.82 -0.64
CA GLN A 472 16.40 -19.21 -0.28
C GLN A 472 16.98 -19.98 -1.50
N PRO A 473 18.20 -20.54 -1.42
CA PRO A 473 18.77 -21.29 -2.54
C PRO A 473 17.93 -22.50 -2.98
N SER A 474 17.19 -23.11 -2.04
CA SER A 474 16.27 -24.21 -2.32
C SER A 474 15.10 -23.84 -3.22
N PHE A 475 14.73 -22.55 -3.27
CA PHE A 475 13.69 -22.04 -4.16
C PHE A 475 14.08 -22.20 -5.65
N TRP A 476 15.35 -22.02 -5.99
CA TRP A 476 15.88 -22.07 -7.33
C TRP A 476 16.27 -23.47 -7.81
N ARG A 477 16.45 -24.43 -6.89
CA ARG A 477 16.82 -25.82 -7.23
C ARG A 477 15.64 -26.53 -7.88
N ARG A 478 15.90 -27.23 -9.00
CA ARG A 478 14.93 -28.17 -9.60
C ARG A 478 14.70 -29.30 -8.59
N THR A 479 13.54 -29.37 -7.98
CA THR A 479 13.10 -30.59 -7.30
C THR A 479 12.61 -31.54 -8.37
N HIS A 480 13.22 -32.71 -8.50
CA HIS A 480 12.59 -33.82 -9.20
C HIS A 480 11.23 -34.06 -8.52
N ARG A 481 10.15 -34.07 -9.31
CA ARG A 481 8.86 -34.55 -8.82
C ARG A 481 9.06 -36.01 -8.43
N TRP A 482 8.80 -36.33 -7.18
CA TRP A 482 8.56 -37.69 -6.75
C TRP A 482 7.16 -38.10 -7.11
#